data_5eb4b5fd74d4efb52a3a893590cc4961
#
_entry.id   5eb4b5fd74d4efb52a3a893590cc4961
#
_cell.length_a   1.000
_cell.length_b   1.000
_cell.length_c   1.000
_cell.angle_alpha   90.00
_cell.angle_beta   90.00
_cell.angle_gamma   90.00
#
_symmetry.space_group_name_H-M   'P 1'
#
loop_
_entity.id
_entity.type
_entity.pdbx_description
1 polymer ?
#
loop_
_entity_poly.entity_id
_entity_poly.type
_entity_poly.pdbx_seq_one_letter_code
_entity_poly.pdbx_strand_id
1 'polypeptide(L)'
;MSNIIFGPIPSRRFGISLGVDLSPDTKQCNFDCLYCELKPAKTIDKMTSYPSVDEVLEAIQNSFAKHPKIDVITITANGEPTLYPKLDELITKINEIKNDTKTLILSNGSTIYKQEIFDALLKFDMVKLSLDCVSQKCFKKLDRIHANIDIEKIVEAMIEFRKATTNDFVLEILFVKDLNDKDEEIELLYEAVKKINPHRVDIGTIDRPPAYDVKPVSFETLESIAKRFENINVNIVYKNRPKQINSYTKEEILSMLERRPLTLEDIDNMFDENSKKELEKLIEMSKISIVDSAGLNFYKIC
;
A
#
# COMPACT_ATOMS: atom_id res chain seq x y z
N MET A 1 -11.92 19.16 7.54
CA MET A 1 -12.29 17.97 6.71
C MET A 1 -11.48 16.82 7.23
N SER A 2 -12.09 15.67 7.46
CA SER A 2 -11.37 14.53 8.01
C SER A 2 -10.34 14.06 6.98
N ASN A 3 -9.10 13.89 7.41
CA ASN A 3 -8.01 13.36 6.57
C ASN A 3 -8.16 11.84 6.28
N ILE A 4 -9.38 11.29 6.43
CA ILE A 4 -9.66 9.86 6.26
C ILE A 4 -9.58 9.44 4.79
N ILE A 5 -10.05 10.28 3.88
CA ILE A 5 -10.10 9.98 2.44
C ILE A 5 -9.02 10.72 1.69
N PHE A 6 -8.44 10.06 0.69
CA PHE A 6 -7.55 10.65 -0.30
C PHE A 6 -7.83 10.12 -1.71
N GLY A 7 -7.58 10.96 -2.70
CA GLY A 7 -7.93 10.69 -4.09
C GLY A 7 -9.33 11.21 -4.44
N PRO A 8 -10.02 10.62 -5.44
CA PRO A 8 -9.64 9.38 -6.13
C PRO A 8 -8.40 9.53 -7.03
N ILE A 9 -7.57 8.49 -7.08
CA ILE A 9 -6.35 8.48 -7.88
C ILE A 9 -6.32 7.28 -8.85
N PRO A 10 -5.78 7.45 -10.07
CA PRO A 10 -5.59 6.33 -10.97
C PRO A 10 -4.58 5.34 -10.39
N SER A 11 -5.05 4.13 -10.13
CA SER A 11 -4.18 3.04 -9.71
C SER A 11 -3.57 2.34 -10.92
N ARG A 12 -2.30 1.95 -10.82
CA ARG A 12 -1.62 1.18 -11.88
C ARG A 12 -2.30 -0.17 -12.17
N ARG A 13 -3.14 -0.67 -11.25
CA ARG A 13 -3.61 -2.06 -11.25
C ARG A 13 -5.10 -2.25 -11.00
N PHE A 14 -5.75 -1.26 -10.42
CA PHE A 14 -7.10 -1.42 -9.87
C PHE A 14 -8.11 -0.36 -10.35
N GLY A 15 -7.75 0.41 -11.39
CA GLY A 15 -8.62 1.49 -11.88
C GLY A 15 -8.57 2.75 -11.00
N ILE A 16 -9.67 3.48 -10.92
CA ILE A 16 -9.78 4.70 -10.11
C ILE A 16 -9.99 4.30 -8.66
N SER A 17 -8.99 4.60 -7.82
CA SER A 17 -8.96 4.21 -6.42
C SER A 17 -9.30 5.37 -5.49
N LEU A 18 -10.32 5.17 -4.65
CA LEU A 18 -10.56 6.00 -3.48
C LEU A 18 -9.81 5.40 -2.29
N GLY A 19 -8.82 6.11 -1.77
CA GLY A 19 -8.06 5.66 -0.61
C GLY A 19 -8.76 6.02 0.69
N VAL A 20 -8.78 5.07 1.62
CA VAL A 20 -9.27 5.23 2.99
C VAL A 20 -8.11 4.99 3.94
N ASP A 21 -7.75 5.99 4.73
CA ASP A 21 -6.70 5.94 5.73
C ASP A 21 -7.30 5.76 7.13
N LEU A 22 -7.05 4.61 7.73
CA LEU A 22 -7.55 4.27 9.07
C LEU A 22 -6.70 4.84 10.21
N SER A 23 -5.59 5.52 9.89
CA SER A 23 -4.70 6.18 10.87
C SER A 23 -4.20 7.54 10.37
N PRO A 24 -5.09 8.49 10.06
CA PRO A 24 -4.73 9.71 9.33
C PRO A 24 -3.79 10.66 10.10
N ASP A 25 -3.82 10.64 11.42
CA ASP A 25 -3.12 11.63 12.24
C ASP A 25 -1.65 11.25 12.53
N THR A 26 -1.34 9.95 12.60
CA THR A 26 -0.03 9.47 13.00
C THR A 26 0.27 8.08 12.45
N LYS A 27 1.55 7.78 12.21
CA LYS A 27 1.98 6.43 11.81
C LYS A 27 1.72 5.44 12.94
N GLN A 28 0.89 4.45 12.65
CA GLN A 28 0.55 3.34 13.54
C GLN A 28 0.75 2.02 12.82
N CYS A 29 1.93 1.42 12.99
CA CYS A 29 2.33 0.19 12.33
C CYS A 29 3.05 -0.73 13.33
N ASN A 30 2.92 -2.02 13.13
CA ASN A 30 3.70 -3.03 13.84
C ASN A 30 5.01 -3.38 13.12
N PHE A 31 5.29 -2.69 12.00
CA PHE A 31 6.56 -2.71 11.28
C PHE A 31 7.16 -1.29 11.21
N ASP A 32 8.48 -1.21 11.03
CA ASP A 32 9.20 0.02 10.73
C ASP A 32 10.19 -0.24 9.59
N CYS A 33 9.65 -0.72 8.46
CA CYS A 33 10.42 -1.19 7.30
C CYS A 33 11.42 -0.14 6.82
N LEU A 34 12.63 -0.59 6.47
CA LEU A 34 13.70 0.30 6.00
C LEU A 34 13.36 1.05 4.72
N TYR A 35 12.50 0.49 3.87
CA TYR A 35 12.06 1.09 2.61
C TYR A 35 10.78 1.94 2.73
N CYS A 36 10.22 2.05 3.93
CA CYS A 36 8.95 2.76 4.14
C CYS A 36 9.10 4.26 3.81
N GLU A 37 8.15 4.80 3.03
CA GLU A 37 8.08 6.25 2.74
C GLU A 37 7.59 7.09 3.92
N LEU A 38 6.95 6.46 4.89
CA LEU A 38 6.47 7.12 6.11
C LEU A 38 7.63 7.35 7.09
N LYS A 39 7.57 8.45 7.83
CA LYS A 39 8.58 8.75 8.86
C LYS A 39 8.75 7.59 9.82
N PRO A 40 10.00 7.34 10.32
CA PRO A 40 10.24 6.31 11.32
C PRO A 40 9.35 6.48 12.54
N ALA A 41 8.82 5.39 13.06
CA ALA A 41 8.02 5.38 14.28
C ALA A 41 8.26 4.11 15.08
N LYS A 42 8.07 4.19 16.39
CA LYS A 42 8.10 3.00 17.23
C LYS A 42 6.98 2.04 16.81
N THR A 43 7.33 0.77 16.63
CA THR A 43 6.35 -0.28 16.31
C THR A 43 5.34 -0.47 17.46
N ILE A 44 4.07 -0.67 17.10
CA ILE A 44 2.98 -0.91 18.02
C ILE A 44 2.25 -2.21 17.63
N ASP A 45 1.56 -2.81 18.55
CA ASP A 45 0.74 -4.03 18.33
C ASP A 45 -0.76 -3.74 18.31
N LYS A 46 -1.15 -2.51 18.63
CA LYS A 46 -2.54 -2.06 18.73
C LYS A 46 -2.66 -0.59 18.33
N MET A 47 -3.58 -0.29 17.43
CA MET A 47 -3.92 1.08 17.04
C MET A 47 -4.65 1.79 18.19
N THR A 48 -4.27 3.04 18.49
CA THR A 48 -4.80 3.81 19.63
C THR A 48 -5.57 5.07 19.20
N SER A 49 -5.32 5.59 18.01
CA SER A 49 -6.04 6.74 17.43
C SER A 49 -6.53 6.34 16.05
N TYR A 50 -7.84 6.35 15.85
CA TYR A 50 -8.46 5.92 14.61
C TYR A 50 -9.85 6.55 14.46
N PRO A 51 -10.34 6.76 13.23
CA PRO A 51 -11.70 7.22 12.99
C PRO A 51 -12.71 6.14 13.37
N SER A 52 -13.88 6.55 13.77
CA SER A 52 -15.02 5.63 13.98
C SER A 52 -15.49 5.04 12.64
N VAL A 53 -16.19 3.92 12.68
CA VAL A 53 -16.78 3.31 11.48
C VAL A 53 -17.71 4.28 10.78
N ASP A 54 -18.55 5.01 11.52
CA ASP A 54 -19.52 5.95 10.95
C ASP A 54 -18.82 7.15 10.26
N GLU A 55 -17.73 7.68 10.83
CA GLU A 55 -16.92 8.73 10.18
C GLU A 55 -16.32 8.25 8.85
N VAL A 56 -15.83 7.00 8.80
CA VAL A 56 -15.30 6.42 7.56
C VAL A 56 -16.40 6.26 6.52
N LEU A 57 -17.57 5.73 6.90
CA LEU A 57 -18.70 5.54 5.98
C LEU A 57 -19.22 6.86 5.44
N GLU A 58 -19.38 7.88 6.29
CA GLU A 58 -19.76 9.22 5.87
C GLU A 58 -18.77 9.82 4.87
N ALA A 59 -17.47 9.67 5.13
CA ALA A 59 -16.42 10.15 4.24
C ALA A 59 -16.45 9.45 2.87
N ILE A 60 -16.70 8.14 2.82
CA ILE A 60 -16.87 7.37 1.58
C ILE A 60 -18.11 7.84 0.81
N GLN A 61 -19.27 7.97 1.47
CA GLN A 61 -20.50 8.42 0.85
C GLN A 61 -20.38 9.83 0.27
N ASN A 62 -19.75 10.75 1.01
CA ASN A 62 -19.46 12.10 0.54
C ASN A 62 -18.53 12.10 -0.70
N SER A 63 -17.62 11.13 -0.79
CA SER A 63 -16.75 10.97 -1.96
C SER A 63 -17.51 10.42 -3.16
N PHE A 64 -18.40 9.45 -3.00
CA PHE A 64 -19.28 8.96 -4.07
C PHE A 64 -20.17 10.06 -4.65
N ALA A 65 -20.67 10.97 -3.80
CA ALA A 65 -21.48 12.09 -4.27
C ALA A 65 -20.68 13.08 -5.13
N LYS A 66 -19.36 13.22 -4.90
CA LYS A 66 -18.49 14.14 -5.64
C LYS A 66 -17.85 13.51 -6.88
N HIS A 67 -17.57 12.22 -6.84
CA HIS A 67 -16.83 11.49 -7.86
C HIS A 67 -17.67 10.33 -8.40
N PRO A 68 -18.29 10.49 -9.56
CA PRO A 68 -19.26 9.50 -10.08
C PRO A 68 -18.61 8.19 -10.54
N LYS A 69 -17.29 8.17 -10.67
CA LYS A 69 -16.55 6.97 -11.09
C LYS A 69 -15.45 6.65 -10.08
N ILE A 70 -15.68 5.63 -9.28
CA ILE A 70 -14.71 5.01 -8.38
C ILE A 70 -14.78 3.50 -8.65
N ASP A 71 -13.66 2.92 -9.10
CA ASP A 71 -13.58 1.50 -9.44
C ASP A 71 -13.27 0.65 -8.19
N VAL A 72 -12.53 1.23 -7.23
CA VAL A 72 -12.10 0.52 -6.02
C VAL A 72 -12.02 1.44 -4.79
N ILE A 73 -12.50 0.97 -3.65
CA ILE A 73 -12.24 1.54 -2.33
C ILE A 73 -11.02 0.79 -1.78
N THR A 74 -9.91 1.50 -1.58
CA THR A 74 -8.68 0.91 -1.05
C THR A 74 -8.53 1.25 0.42
N ILE A 75 -8.66 0.25 1.28
CA ILE A 75 -8.43 0.38 2.71
C ILE A 75 -6.94 0.28 2.99
N THR A 76 -6.41 1.31 3.61
CA THR A 76 -5.02 1.43 4.03
C THR A 76 -4.92 2.16 5.36
N ALA A 77 -3.72 2.44 5.82
CA ALA A 77 -3.45 3.29 6.98
C ALA A 77 -2.13 4.03 6.79
N ASN A 78 -1.95 5.14 7.46
CA ASN A 78 -0.63 5.66 7.76
C ASN A 78 0.03 4.68 8.76
N GLY A 79 0.33 3.48 8.29
CA GLY A 79 0.76 2.32 9.06
C GLY A 79 0.16 1.00 8.57
N GLU A 80 -0.46 0.24 9.49
CA GLU A 80 -1.02 -1.08 9.20
C GLU A 80 -2.54 -1.11 9.46
N PRO A 81 -3.38 -1.25 8.41
CA PRO A 81 -4.83 -1.18 8.54
C PRO A 81 -5.44 -2.34 9.34
N THR A 82 -4.81 -3.52 9.39
CA THR A 82 -5.33 -4.65 10.18
C THR A 82 -5.14 -4.48 11.69
N LEU A 83 -4.48 -3.42 12.13
CA LEU A 83 -4.48 -3.00 13.55
C LEU A 83 -5.73 -2.20 13.94
N TYR A 84 -6.57 -1.82 12.97
CA TYR A 84 -7.83 -1.15 13.21
C TYR A 84 -8.81 -2.11 13.90
N PRO A 85 -9.29 -1.79 15.14
CA PRO A 85 -9.95 -2.77 15.98
C PRO A 85 -11.37 -3.14 15.53
N LYS A 86 -11.93 -2.41 14.58
CA LYS A 86 -13.29 -2.63 14.03
C LYS A 86 -13.26 -2.96 12.53
N LEU A 87 -12.18 -3.64 12.05
CA LEU A 87 -12.02 -3.93 10.63
C LEU A 87 -13.18 -4.78 10.08
N ASP A 88 -13.63 -5.77 10.85
CA ASP A 88 -14.74 -6.64 10.46
C ASP A 88 -16.07 -5.89 10.34
N GLU A 89 -16.40 -5.05 11.31
CA GLU A 89 -17.58 -4.18 11.25
C GLU A 89 -17.49 -3.21 10.07
N LEU A 90 -16.34 -2.60 9.88
CA LEU A 90 -16.10 -1.62 8.82
C LEU A 90 -16.32 -2.23 7.43
N ILE A 91 -15.65 -3.36 7.12
CA ILE A 91 -15.79 -3.97 5.80
C ILE A 91 -17.20 -4.49 5.54
N THR A 92 -17.86 -4.99 6.58
CA THR A 92 -19.26 -5.42 6.47
C THR A 92 -20.16 -4.26 6.05
N LYS A 93 -20.05 -3.10 6.71
CA LYS A 93 -20.84 -1.91 6.38
C LYS A 93 -20.44 -1.26 5.05
N ILE A 94 -19.16 -1.30 4.67
CA ILE A 94 -18.72 -0.82 3.34
C ILE A 94 -19.37 -1.66 2.24
N ASN A 95 -19.43 -2.97 2.41
CA ASN A 95 -20.07 -3.87 1.44
C ASN A 95 -21.58 -3.60 1.24
N GLU A 96 -22.25 -3.02 2.22
CA GLU A 96 -23.65 -2.60 2.12
C GLU A 96 -23.84 -1.35 1.26
N ILE A 97 -22.82 -0.45 1.18
CA ILE A 97 -22.94 0.87 0.53
C ILE A 97 -22.10 1.00 -0.75
N LYS A 98 -21.19 0.06 -1.03
CA LYS A 98 -20.20 0.19 -2.12
C LYS A 98 -20.77 0.08 -3.54
N ASN A 99 -22.03 -0.37 -3.70
CA ASN A 99 -22.63 -0.68 -5.00
C ASN A 99 -21.72 -1.64 -5.82
N ASP A 100 -21.43 -1.30 -7.09
CA ASP A 100 -20.53 -2.07 -7.97
C ASP A 100 -19.03 -1.80 -7.73
N THR A 101 -18.69 -0.88 -6.83
CA THR A 101 -17.29 -0.55 -6.49
C THR A 101 -16.65 -1.71 -5.73
N LYS A 102 -15.46 -2.14 -6.13
CA LYS A 102 -14.72 -3.20 -5.43
C LYS A 102 -14.05 -2.69 -4.16
N THR A 103 -13.79 -3.58 -3.23
CA THR A 103 -13.00 -3.30 -2.02
C THR A 103 -11.62 -3.95 -2.12
N LEU A 104 -10.58 -3.23 -1.76
CA LEU A 104 -9.20 -3.68 -1.68
C LEU A 104 -8.63 -3.34 -0.31
N ILE A 105 -7.89 -4.23 0.32
CA ILE A 105 -7.04 -3.90 1.46
C ILE A 105 -5.57 -4.08 1.11
N LEU A 106 -4.73 -3.11 1.53
CA LEU A 106 -3.27 -3.18 1.43
C LEU A 106 -2.71 -3.36 2.83
N SER A 107 -2.13 -4.51 3.13
CA SER A 107 -1.65 -4.85 4.48
C SER A 107 -0.27 -5.51 4.43
N ASN A 108 0.50 -5.36 5.50
CA ASN A 108 1.76 -6.08 5.69
C ASN A 108 1.55 -7.56 6.06
N GLY A 109 0.31 -8.02 6.19
CA GLY A 109 -0.06 -9.41 6.46
C GLY A 109 0.24 -9.90 7.87
N SER A 110 0.86 -9.09 8.72
CA SER A 110 1.40 -9.52 10.03
C SER A 110 0.38 -10.07 11.02
N THR A 111 -0.88 -9.77 10.84
CA THR A 111 -1.96 -10.16 11.76
C THR A 111 -2.93 -11.19 11.19
N ILE A 112 -2.68 -11.68 9.97
CA ILE A 112 -3.57 -12.61 9.27
C ILE A 112 -3.86 -13.92 10.04
N TYR A 113 -2.97 -14.33 10.93
CA TYR A 113 -3.14 -15.52 11.78
C TYR A 113 -4.17 -15.31 12.92
N LYS A 114 -4.64 -14.08 13.15
CA LYS A 114 -5.72 -13.80 14.10
C LYS A 114 -7.07 -14.06 13.42
N GLN A 115 -7.92 -14.89 14.03
CA GLN A 115 -9.17 -15.32 13.42
C GLN A 115 -10.08 -14.15 13.03
N GLU A 116 -10.21 -13.13 13.88
CA GLU A 116 -11.01 -11.94 13.58
C GLU A 116 -10.51 -11.16 12.34
N ILE A 117 -9.19 -11.14 12.12
CA ILE A 117 -8.60 -10.48 10.93
C ILE A 117 -8.75 -11.38 9.70
N PHE A 118 -8.52 -12.68 9.85
CA PHE A 118 -8.73 -13.64 8.78
C PHE A 118 -10.15 -13.57 8.22
N ASP A 119 -11.16 -13.57 9.11
CA ASP A 119 -12.56 -13.49 8.73
C ASP A 119 -12.92 -12.13 8.08
N ALA A 120 -12.36 -11.04 8.58
CA ALA A 120 -12.52 -9.72 7.97
C ALA A 120 -11.91 -9.67 6.56
N LEU A 121 -10.71 -10.23 6.36
CA LEU A 121 -10.04 -10.26 5.07
C LEU A 121 -10.83 -11.06 4.02
N LEU A 122 -11.54 -12.12 4.40
CA LEU A 122 -12.40 -12.88 3.49
C LEU A 122 -13.57 -12.07 2.90
N LYS A 123 -13.94 -10.94 3.52
CA LYS A 123 -15.04 -10.07 3.06
C LYS A 123 -14.61 -9.04 2.01
N PHE A 124 -13.31 -8.88 1.75
CA PHE A 124 -12.81 -7.99 0.71
C PHE A 124 -12.85 -8.65 -0.67
N ASP A 125 -13.17 -7.88 -1.71
CA ASP A 125 -13.11 -8.36 -3.10
C ASP A 125 -11.67 -8.64 -3.53
N MET A 126 -10.70 -7.90 -2.98
CA MET A 126 -9.28 -8.04 -3.25
C MET A 126 -8.47 -7.86 -1.95
N VAL A 127 -7.53 -8.76 -1.72
CA VAL A 127 -6.60 -8.69 -0.59
C VAL A 127 -5.18 -8.69 -1.14
N LYS A 128 -4.40 -7.67 -0.79
CA LYS A 128 -3.00 -7.58 -1.14
C LYS A 128 -2.16 -7.53 0.13
N LEU A 129 -1.33 -8.55 0.32
CA LEU A 129 -0.45 -8.70 1.47
C LEU A 129 1.01 -8.61 1.04
N SER A 130 1.84 -7.96 1.85
CA SER A 130 3.29 -7.93 1.63
C SER A 130 3.96 -9.16 2.23
N LEU A 131 5.00 -9.66 1.53
CA LEU A 131 5.86 -10.75 2.00
C LEU A 131 7.28 -10.50 1.47
N ASP A 132 8.04 -9.64 2.11
CA ASP A 132 9.34 -9.19 1.61
C ASP A 132 10.50 -10.09 2.05
N CYS A 133 10.30 -10.86 3.11
CA CYS A 133 11.24 -11.84 3.67
C CYS A 133 10.50 -13.07 4.18
N VAL A 134 11.19 -14.22 4.17
CA VAL A 134 10.72 -15.47 4.79
C VAL A 134 11.66 -15.93 5.90
N SER A 135 12.95 -15.63 5.81
CA SER A 135 13.83 -15.89 6.95
C SER A 135 13.59 -14.88 8.07
N GLN A 136 13.53 -15.35 9.32
CA GLN A 136 13.34 -14.50 10.50
C GLN A 136 14.44 -13.43 10.62
N LYS A 137 15.65 -13.73 10.11
CA LYS A 137 16.77 -12.79 10.09
C LYS A 137 16.54 -11.62 9.13
N CYS A 138 16.11 -11.93 7.90
CA CYS A 138 15.75 -10.92 6.91
C CYS A 138 14.57 -10.07 7.42
N PHE A 139 13.51 -10.72 7.89
CA PHE A 139 12.29 -10.09 8.37
C PHE A 139 12.53 -9.09 9.50
N LYS A 140 13.37 -9.46 10.50
CA LYS A 140 13.79 -8.55 11.57
C LYS A 140 14.65 -7.39 11.07
N LYS A 141 15.47 -7.62 10.04
CA LYS A 141 16.41 -6.61 9.53
C LYS A 141 15.74 -5.63 8.59
N LEU A 142 14.93 -6.13 7.64
CA LEU A 142 14.29 -5.32 6.59
C LEU A 142 13.01 -4.65 7.10
N ASP A 143 12.10 -5.45 7.69
CA ASP A 143 10.79 -4.98 8.10
C ASP A 143 10.76 -4.42 9.52
N ARG A 144 11.83 -4.66 10.32
CA ARG A 144 11.98 -4.14 11.69
C ARG A 144 10.73 -4.36 12.54
N ILE A 145 10.28 -5.59 12.54
CA ILE A 145 9.02 -6.05 13.10
C ILE A 145 8.90 -5.86 14.60
N HIS A 146 7.67 -5.69 15.09
CA HIS A 146 7.37 -5.79 16.52
C HIS A 146 7.76 -7.18 17.07
N ALA A 147 8.23 -7.23 18.33
CA ALA A 147 8.84 -8.43 18.92
C ALA A 147 7.96 -9.69 18.93
N ASN A 148 6.64 -9.51 18.90
CA ASN A 148 5.67 -10.63 19.00
C ASN A 148 5.28 -11.23 17.63
N ILE A 149 5.92 -10.83 16.54
CA ILE A 149 5.56 -11.25 15.19
C ILE A 149 6.47 -12.39 14.74
N ASP A 150 5.83 -13.43 14.19
CA ASP A 150 6.45 -14.67 13.73
C ASP A 150 6.13 -14.88 12.25
N ILE A 151 7.16 -14.94 11.40
CA ILE A 151 6.99 -15.05 9.96
C ILE A 151 6.42 -16.43 9.55
N GLU A 152 6.74 -17.51 10.26
CA GLU A 152 6.25 -18.85 9.94
C GLU A 152 4.72 -18.89 10.10
N LYS A 153 4.18 -18.31 11.19
CA LYS A 153 2.73 -18.20 11.39
C LYS A 153 2.03 -17.36 10.33
N ILE A 154 2.68 -16.29 9.84
CA ILE A 154 2.15 -15.46 8.77
C ILE A 154 2.05 -16.27 7.47
N VAL A 155 3.12 -16.97 7.09
CA VAL A 155 3.14 -17.79 5.87
C VAL A 155 2.11 -18.92 5.94
N GLU A 156 2.02 -19.62 7.07
CA GLU A 156 1.01 -20.67 7.29
C GLU A 156 -0.42 -20.10 7.15
N ALA A 157 -0.69 -18.96 7.77
CA ALA A 157 -1.99 -18.30 7.67
C ALA A 157 -2.31 -17.82 6.25
N MET A 158 -1.31 -17.34 5.49
CA MET A 158 -1.48 -16.99 4.06
C MET A 158 -1.83 -18.22 3.20
N ILE A 159 -1.25 -19.40 3.50
CA ILE A 159 -1.57 -20.65 2.83
C ILE A 159 -3.04 -21.04 3.10
N GLU A 160 -3.47 -20.97 4.35
CA GLU A 160 -4.86 -21.27 4.72
C GLU A 160 -5.83 -20.25 4.14
N PHE A 161 -5.46 -18.95 4.15
CA PHE A 161 -6.26 -17.89 3.55
C PHE A 161 -6.49 -18.13 2.05
N ARG A 162 -5.45 -18.53 1.32
CA ARG A 162 -5.58 -18.84 -0.12
C ARG A 162 -6.55 -20.00 -0.39
N LYS A 163 -6.61 -20.98 0.49
CA LYS A 163 -7.57 -22.10 0.39
C LYS A 163 -9.01 -21.66 0.67
N ALA A 164 -9.18 -20.70 1.60
CA ALA A 164 -10.48 -20.24 2.05
C ALA A 164 -11.09 -19.15 1.14
N THR A 165 -10.26 -18.31 0.51
CA THR A 165 -10.75 -17.20 -0.32
C THR A 165 -11.01 -17.62 -1.76
N THR A 166 -12.14 -17.13 -2.32
CA THR A 166 -12.45 -17.17 -3.76
C THR A 166 -12.14 -15.83 -4.44
N ASN A 167 -11.81 -14.80 -3.65
CA ASN A 167 -11.55 -13.44 -4.10
C ASN A 167 -10.07 -13.24 -4.48
N ASP A 168 -9.75 -12.15 -5.14
CA ASP A 168 -8.40 -11.88 -5.60
C ASP A 168 -7.42 -11.75 -4.43
N PHE A 169 -6.50 -12.69 -4.31
CA PHE A 169 -5.41 -12.65 -3.34
C PHE A 169 -4.08 -12.40 -4.06
N VAL A 170 -3.45 -11.28 -3.77
CA VAL A 170 -2.20 -10.82 -4.36
C VAL A 170 -1.12 -10.73 -3.28
N LEU A 171 0.06 -11.28 -3.56
CA LEU A 171 1.25 -10.99 -2.76
C LEU A 171 2.03 -9.84 -3.40
N GLU A 172 2.55 -8.94 -2.58
CA GLU A 172 3.54 -7.95 -2.98
C GLU A 172 4.89 -8.29 -2.36
N ILE A 173 5.94 -8.25 -3.17
CA ILE A 173 7.33 -8.42 -2.71
C ILE A 173 8.12 -7.21 -3.16
N LEU A 174 8.64 -6.45 -2.21
CA LEU A 174 9.47 -5.30 -2.47
C LEU A 174 10.94 -5.67 -2.24
N PHE A 175 11.73 -5.67 -3.32
CA PHE A 175 13.15 -5.98 -3.26
C PHE A 175 13.99 -4.73 -2.96
N VAL A 176 14.86 -4.86 -1.96
CA VAL A 176 15.78 -3.81 -1.50
C VAL A 176 17.21 -4.31 -1.65
N LYS A 177 18.05 -3.52 -2.31
CA LYS A 177 19.43 -3.88 -2.61
C LYS A 177 20.22 -4.24 -1.34
N ASP A 178 20.98 -5.34 -1.42
CA ASP A 178 21.84 -5.91 -0.36
C ASP A 178 21.08 -6.40 0.89
N LEU A 179 19.75 -6.44 0.85
CA LEU A 179 18.91 -6.87 1.98
C LEU A 179 18.19 -8.19 1.70
N ASN A 180 17.20 -8.20 0.80
CA ASN A 180 16.41 -9.38 0.44
C ASN A 180 16.59 -9.82 -1.03
N ASP A 181 17.52 -9.23 -1.75
CA ASP A 181 17.89 -9.55 -3.13
C ASP A 181 18.97 -10.62 -3.27
N LYS A 182 19.28 -11.33 -2.18
CA LYS A 182 20.25 -12.42 -2.14
C LYS A 182 19.61 -13.75 -2.56
N ASP A 183 20.38 -14.59 -3.25
CA ASP A 183 19.91 -15.87 -3.78
C ASP A 183 19.22 -16.73 -2.74
N GLU A 184 19.75 -16.81 -1.53
CA GLU A 184 19.17 -17.60 -0.43
C GLU A 184 17.76 -17.10 -0.05
N GLU A 185 17.56 -15.79 0.08
CA GLU A 185 16.26 -15.23 0.45
C GLU A 185 15.26 -15.32 -0.71
N ILE A 186 15.73 -15.13 -1.95
CA ILE A 186 14.89 -15.27 -3.16
C ILE A 186 14.37 -16.71 -3.27
N GLU A 187 15.20 -17.72 -2.99
CA GLU A 187 14.81 -19.12 -3.01
C GLU A 187 13.76 -19.44 -1.92
N LEU A 188 13.96 -18.93 -0.71
CA LEU A 188 12.97 -19.05 0.38
C LEU A 188 11.64 -18.39 0.01
N LEU A 189 11.68 -17.20 -0.59
CA LEU A 189 10.49 -16.50 -1.07
C LEU A 189 9.78 -17.30 -2.15
N TYR A 190 10.51 -17.84 -3.14
CA TYR A 190 9.93 -18.68 -4.18
C TYR A 190 9.20 -19.89 -3.60
N GLU A 191 9.84 -20.65 -2.70
CA GLU A 191 9.23 -21.81 -2.08
C GLU A 191 8.01 -21.46 -1.21
N ALA A 192 8.04 -20.32 -0.50
CA ALA A 192 6.88 -19.84 0.25
C ALA A 192 5.73 -19.43 -0.68
N VAL A 193 6.02 -18.66 -1.71
CA VAL A 193 5.01 -18.20 -2.70
C VAL A 193 4.38 -19.40 -3.41
N LYS A 194 5.17 -20.40 -3.77
CA LYS A 194 4.68 -21.64 -4.38
C LYS A 194 3.72 -22.40 -3.47
N LYS A 195 3.98 -22.45 -2.16
CA LYS A 195 3.08 -23.07 -1.16
C LYS A 195 1.81 -22.23 -0.93
N ILE A 196 1.94 -20.90 -0.88
CA ILE A 196 0.80 -19.97 -0.73
C ILE A 196 -0.07 -20.02 -1.98
N ASN A 197 0.52 -20.14 -3.17
CA ASN A 197 -0.15 -20.17 -4.48
C ASN A 197 -1.13 -19.00 -4.67
N PRO A 198 -0.71 -17.72 -4.54
CA PRO A 198 -1.59 -16.57 -4.71
C PRO A 198 -2.08 -16.45 -6.16
N HIS A 199 -3.12 -15.68 -6.41
CA HIS A 199 -3.60 -15.42 -7.78
C HIS A 199 -2.58 -14.64 -8.62
N ARG A 200 -1.77 -13.80 -7.96
CA ARG A 200 -0.70 -13.02 -8.58
C ARG A 200 0.35 -12.62 -7.54
N VAL A 201 1.57 -12.48 -7.99
CA VAL A 201 2.67 -11.86 -7.24
C VAL A 201 3.07 -10.57 -7.93
N ASP A 202 2.98 -9.46 -7.23
CA ASP A 202 3.51 -8.17 -7.68
C ASP A 202 4.92 -8.00 -7.10
N ILE A 203 5.95 -8.02 -7.94
CA ILE A 203 7.31 -7.70 -7.49
C ILE A 203 7.68 -6.28 -7.88
N GLY A 204 8.40 -5.60 -6.99
CA GLY A 204 8.84 -4.24 -7.19
C GLY A 204 10.09 -3.90 -6.41
N THR A 205 10.47 -2.65 -6.47
CA THR A 205 11.56 -2.08 -5.67
C THR A 205 11.17 -0.70 -5.16
N ILE A 206 12.06 -0.04 -4.43
CA ILE A 206 11.84 1.31 -3.92
C ILE A 206 11.60 2.26 -5.10
N ASP A 207 10.42 2.83 -5.17
CA ASP A 207 10.01 3.79 -6.20
C ASP A 207 9.70 5.18 -5.62
N ARG A 208 9.94 5.37 -4.31
CA ARG A 208 9.74 6.62 -3.57
C ARG A 208 10.84 6.82 -2.53
N PRO A 209 11.06 8.06 -2.06
CA PRO A 209 12.05 8.35 -1.03
C PRO A 209 11.77 7.54 0.24
N PRO A 210 12.63 6.58 0.61
CA PRO A 210 12.48 5.85 1.85
C PRO A 210 12.90 6.70 3.05
N ALA A 211 12.38 6.37 4.23
CA ALA A 211 12.76 7.07 5.46
C ALA A 211 14.19 6.75 5.94
N TYR A 212 14.76 5.65 5.43
CA TYR A 212 16.12 5.20 5.77
C TYR A 212 17.01 5.16 4.52
N ASP A 213 18.34 5.18 4.72
CA ASP A 213 19.31 5.10 3.62
C ASP A 213 19.42 3.66 3.08
N VAL A 214 18.50 3.30 2.21
CA VAL A 214 18.45 2.04 1.47
C VAL A 214 18.27 2.31 -0.02
N LYS A 215 18.66 1.35 -0.86
CA LYS A 215 18.69 1.54 -2.31
C LYS A 215 17.79 0.56 -3.03
N PRO A 216 17.17 0.99 -4.15
CA PRO A 216 16.43 0.10 -5.02
C PRO A 216 17.36 -0.92 -5.70
N VAL A 217 16.80 -2.05 -6.11
CA VAL A 217 17.44 -2.94 -7.09
C VAL A 217 17.18 -2.43 -8.50
N SER A 218 17.99 -2.86 -9.47
CA SER A 218 17.79 -2.48 -10.87
C SER A 218 16.61 -3.23 -11.49
N PHE A 219 16.11 -2.72 -12.63
CA PHE A 219 15.05 -3.39 -13.37
C PHE A 219 15.50 -4.77 -13.89
N GLU A 220 16.73 -4.87 -14.35
CA GLU A 220 17.32 -6.14 -14.81
C GLU A 220 17.38 -7.17 -13.67
N THR A 221 17.65 -6.71 -12.43
CA THR A 221 17.59 -7.56 -11.25
C THR A 221 16.16 -8.06 -11.01
N LEU A 222 15.14 -7.18 -11.10
CA LEU A 222 13.74 -7.59 -10.97
C LEU A 222 13.32 -8.58 -12.05
N GLU A 223 13.74 -8.37 -13.31
CA GLU A 223 13.48 -9.33 -14.40
C GLU A 223 14.15 -10.68 -14.16
N SER A 224 15.39 -10.67 -13.66
CA SER A 224 16.10 -11.90 -13.29
C SER A 224 15.38 -12.67 -12.17
N ILE A 225 14.92 -11.95 -11.15
CA ILE A 225 14.15 -12.53 -10.05
C ILE A 225 12.82 -13.08 -10.56
N ALA A 226 12.08 -12.32 -11.39
CA ALA A 226 10.81 -12.76 -11.95
C ALA A 226 10.94 -14.09 -12.73
N LYS A 227 12.02 -14.27 -13.48
CA LYS A 227 12.29 -15.51 -14.21
C LYS A 227 12.51 -16.73 -13.30
N ARG A 228 12.91 -16.50 -12.04
CA ARG A 228 13.08 -17.59 -11.06
C ARG A 228 11.74 -18.06 -10.47
N PHE A 229 10.69 -17.25 -10.55
CA PHE A 229 9.35 -17.58 -10.07
C PHE A 229 8.57 -18.35 -11.15
N GLU A 230 9.12 -19.48 -11.60
CA GLU A 230 8.53 -20.32 -12.64
C GLU A 230 7.13 -20.82 -12.27
N ASN A 231 6.22 -20.81 -13.23
CA ASN A 231 4.81 -21.22 -13.09
C ASN A 231 3.98 -20.39 -12.09
N ILE A 232 4.48 -19.22 -11.70
CA ILE A 232 3.78 -18.27 -10.86
C ILE A 232 3.41 -17.05 -11.73
N ASN A 233 2.19 -16.54 -11.54
CA ASN A 233 1.75 -15.31 -12.22
C ASN A 233 2.44 -14.10 -11.57
N VAL A 234 3.60 -13.70 -12.11
CA VAL A 234 4.40 -12.58 -11.61
C VAL A 234 4.16 -11.35 -12.47
N ASN A 235 3.93 -10.23 -11.82
CA ASN A 235 3.87 -8.91 -12.44
C ASN A 235 4.98 -8.02 -11.87
N ILE A 236 5.84 -7.47 -12.73
CA ILE A 236 6.85 -6.49 -12.32
C ILE A 236 6.20 -5.12 -12.29
N VAL A 237 6.12 -4.55 -11.09
CA VAL A 237 5.57 -3.20 -10.89
C VAL A 237 6.63 -2.17 -11.24
N TYR A 238 6.63 -1.75 -12.50
CA TYR A 238 7.57 -0.74 -12.99
C TYR A 238 6.83 0.37 -13.75
N LYS A 239 7.19 1.58 -13.48
CA LYS A 239 6.93 2.94 -14.06
C LYS A 239 5.73 3.22 -14.99
N ASN A 240 5.00 2.30 -15.56
CA ASN A 240 3.88 2.63 -16.46
C ASN A 240 2.59 2.92 -15.67
N ARG A 241 2.26 4.19 -15.51
CA ARG A 241 0.94 4.60 -14.98
C ARG A 241 -0.02 4.89 -16.13
N PRO A 242 -1.28 4.43 -16.03
CA PRO A 242 -2.29 4.86 -17.00
C PRO A 242 -2.47 6.37 -16.89
N LYS A 243 -2.49 7.05 -18.04
CA LYS A 243 -2.78 8.49 -18.10
C LYS A 243 -4.25 8.71 -17.82
N GLN A 244 -4.54 9.36 -16.71
CA GLN A 244 -5.91 9.72 -16.34
C GLN A 244 -5.90 11.10 -15.70
N ILE A 245 -6.19 12.10 -16.51
CA ILE A 245 -6.17 13.50 -16.11
C ILE A 245 -7.48 13.83 -15.40
N ASN A 246 -7.35 14.36 -14.18
CA ASN A 246 -8.46 14.88 -13.39
C ASN A 246 -8.14 16.28 -12.89
N SER A 247 -9.16 17.03 -12.51
CA SER A 247 -9.03 18.32 -11.84
C SER A 247 -8.99 18.11 -10.33
N TYR A 248 -7.98 18.66 -9.68
CA TYR A 248 -7.78 18.57 -8.23
C TYR A 248 -7.74 19.95 -7.61
N THR A 249 -8.42 20.13 -6.50
CA THR A 249 -8.34 21.32 -5.68
C THR A 249 -7.01 21.39 -4.93
N LYS A 250 -6.65 22.56 -4.43
CA LYS A 250 -5.47 22.78 -3.60
C LYS A 250 -5.42 21.84 -2.39
N GLU A 251 -6.56 21.64 -1.73
CA GLU A 251 -6.70 20.80 -0.56
C GLU A 251 -6.50 19.32 -0.91
N GLU A 252 -7.00 18.86 -2.06
CA GLU A 252 -6.80 17.50 -2.56
C GLU A 252 -5.34 17.26 -2.94
N ILE A 253 -4.67 18.22 -3.58
CA ILE A 253 -3.23 18.16 -3.90
C ILE A 253 -2.40 18.01 -2.62
N LEU A 254 -2.66 18.86 -1.61
CA LEU A 254 -1.96 18.79 -0.33
C LEU A 254 -2.21 17.45 0.36
N SER A 255 -3.46 16.99 0.44
CA SER A 255 -3.82 15.71 1.04
C SER A 255 -3.17 14.51 0.33
N MET A 256 -3.04 14.55 -1.00
CA MET A 256 -2.31 13.51 -1.74
C MET A 256 -0.82 13.52 -1.40
N LEU A 257 -0.18 14.69 -1.39
CA LEU A 257 1.25 14.84 -1.15
C LEU A 257 1.65 14.58 0.32
N GLU A 258 0.76 14.78 1.28
CA GLU A 258 0.97 14.40 2.68
C GLU A 258 1.22 12.89 2.84
N ARG A 259 0.50 12.10 2.05
CA ARG A 259 0.52 10.65 2.14
C ARG A 259 1.46 10.00 1.16
N ARG A 260 1.73 10.71 0.07
CA ARG A 260 2.47 10.15 -1.04
C ARG A 260 3.18 11.23 -1.83
N PRO A 261 4.52 11.25 -1.82
CA PRO A 261 5.28 12.05 -2.77
C PRO A 261 4.94 11.65 -4.21
N LEU A 262 4.81 12.63 -5.10
CA LEU A 262 4.51 12.44 -6.52
C LEU A 262 5.73 12.77 -7.36
N THR A 263 5.98 11.99 -8.43
CA THR A 263 6.97 12.34 -9.45
C THR A 263 6.39 13.30 -10.48
N LEU A 264 7.24 13.93 -11.31
CA LEU A 264 6.77 14.73 -12.45
C LEU A 264 5.89 13.89 -13.39
N GLU A 265 6.26 12.63 -13.63
CA GLU A 265 5.46 11.70 -14.44
C GLU A 265 4.07 11.44 -13.83
N ASP A 266 3.99 11.35 -12.50
CA ASP A 266 2.68 11.24 -11.81
C ASP A 266 1.82 12.46 -12.07
N ILE A 267 2.41 13.65 -11.94
CA ILE A 267 1.72 14.93 -12.16
C ILE A 267 1.22 15.02 -13.61
N ASP A 268 2.06 14.67 -14.60
CA ASP A 268 1.70 14.71 -16.01
C ASP A 268 0.61 13.70 -16.39
N ASN A 269 0.55 12.58 -15.68
CA ASN A 269 -0.46 11.53 -15.90
C ASN A 269 -1.77 11.76 -15.16
N MET A 270 -1.78 12.61 -14.10
CA MET A 270 -2.92 12.77 -13.20
C MET A 270 -3.55 14.16 -13.23
N PHE A 271 -2.76 15.23 -13.42
CA PHE A 271 -3.20 16.60 -13.22
C PHE A 271 -3.58 17.27 -14.55
N ASP A 272 -4.75 17.93 -14.56
CA ASP A 272 -5.07 18.88 -15.62
C ASP A 272 -4.26 20.18 -15.48
N GLU A 273 -4.40 21.08 -16.46
CA GLU A 273 -3.69 22.35 -16.48
C GLU A 273 -4.04 23.27 -15.28
N ASN A 274 -5.25 23.15 -14.73
CA ASN A 274 -5.65 23.94 -13.57
C ASN A 274 -4.98 23.39 -12.30
N SER A 275 -4.97 22.08 -12.13
CA SER A 275 -4.29 21.40 -11.01
C SER A 275 -2.78 21.65 -11.03
N LYS A 276 -2.15 21.68 -12.21
CA LYS A 276 -0.71 22.03 -12.37
C LYS A 276 -0.44 23.47 -11.91
N LYS A 277 -1.29 24.42 -12.28
CA LYS A 277 -1.18 25.82 -11.82
C LYS A 277 -1.36 25.95 -10.29
N GLU A 278 -2.26 25.19 -9.70
CA GLU A 278 -2.41 25.16 -8.24
C GLU A 278 -1.19 24.55 -7.56
N LEU A 279 -0.58 23.49 -8.13
CA LEU A 279 0.67 22.91 -7.65
C LEU A 279 1.82 23.93 -7.70
N GLU A 280 1.97 24.69 -8.80
CA GLU A 280 2.99 25.75 -8.94
C GLU A 280 2.83 26.81 -7.83
N LYS A 281 1.61 27.29 -7.59
CA LYS A 281 1.34 28.23 -6.49
C LYS A 281 1.72 27.68 -5.12
N LEU A 282 1.48 26.38 -4.89
CA LEU A 282 1.85 25.72 -3.64
C LEU A 282 3.36 25.62 -3.44
N ILE A 283 4.12 25.44 -4.54
CA ILE A 283 5.59 25.48 -4.54
C ILE A 283 6.08 26.89 -4.24
N GLU A 284 5.55 27.93 -4.92
CA GLU A 284 5.87 29.33 -4.66
C GLU A 284 5.59 29.75 -3.21
N MET A 285 4.54 29.20 -2.60
CA MET A 285 4.20 29.42 -1.18
C MET A 285 5.07 28.60 -0.21
N SER A 286 6.07 27.86 -0.71
CA SER A 286 6.93 26.97 0.08
C SER A 286 6.16 25.91 0.88
N LYS A 287 4.99 25.50 0.42
CA LYS A 287 4.21 24.40 1.01
C LYS A 287 4.61 23.05 0.45
N ILE A 288 5.20 23.03 -0.74
CA ILE A 288 5.66 21.85 -1.45
C ILE A 288 7.12 22.07 -1.81
N SER A 289 7.95 21.07 -1.54
CA SER A 289 9.36 21.01 -1.92
C SER A 289 9.59 19.91 -2.95
N ILE A 290 10.62 20.10 -3.78
CA ILE A 290 11.09 19.06 -4.73
C ILE A 290 12.35 18.45 -4.14
N VAL A 291 12.37 17.12 -4.00
CA VAL A 291 13.48 16.36 -3.44
C VAL A 291 13.95 15.32 -4.45
N ASP A 292 15.25 15.31 -4.75
CA ASP A 292 15.86 14.22 -5.52
C ASP A 292 16.02 12.97 -4.65
N SER A 293 15.59 11.83 -5.16
CA SER A 293 15.81 10.52 -4.55
C SER A 293 15.92 9.46 -5.64
N ALA A 294 16.97 8.69 -5.60
CA ALA A 294 17.27 7.65 -6.60
C ALA A 294 17.25 8.14 -8.06
N GLY A 295 17.65 9.41 -8.30
CA GLY A 295 17.67 10.05 -9.61
C GLY A 295 16.29 10.47 -10.14
N LEU A 296 15.29 10.57 -9.28
CA LEU A 296 13.97 11.08 -9.59
C LEU A 296 13.62 12.27 -8.68
N ASN A 297 12.97 13.26 -9.26
CA ASN A 297 12.42 14.39 -8.52
C ASN A 297 11.04 14.06 -7.97
N PHE A 298 10.89 14.22 -6.67
CA PHE A 298 9.62 14.02 -5.95
C PHE A 298 9.10 15.32 -5.37
N TYR A 299 7.84 15.60 -5.63
CA TYR A 299 7.08 16.66 -5.00
C TYR A 299 6.53 16.15 -3.68
N LYS A 300 6.82 16.83 -2.58
CA LYS A 300 6.34 16.48 -1.23
C LYS A 300 6.05 17.72 -0.41
N ILE A 301 5.28 17.58 0.66
CA ILE A 301 5.02 18.62 1.65
C ILE A 301 6.32 19.00 2.38
N CYS A 302 6.50 20.30 2.64
CA CYS A 302 7.64 20.84 3.38
C CYS A 302 7.61 20.46 4.87
#